data_89a9eba12ab81b9d0c46474d8011a3ec
#
_entry.id   89a9eba12ab81b9d0c46474d8011a3ec
#
_cell.length_a   1.000
_cell.length_b   1.000
_cell.length_c   1.000
_cell.angle_alpha   90.00
_cell.angle_beta   90.00
_cell.angle_gamma   90.00
#
_symmetry.space_group_name_H-M   'P 1'
#
loop_
_entity.id
_entity.type
_entity.pdbx_description
1 polymer ?
#
loop_
_entity_poly.entity_id
_entity_poly.type
_entity_poly.pdbx_seq_one_letter_code
_entity_poly.pdbx_strand_id
1 'polypeptide(L)'
;MSKKVFLHVGLPKSGTSYLQAVLAANKSRLADRAHLLFPGSTWQDQVRAVRDVRSAKGHAPSEREAAGEWARLVHEISTWQGDAVVSMEWLAGATSREATRIVESLAPGQVELVVTVRDLARTIPAAWQEFLQNEEVWSWSEFLGAVTSENPRGTPAGNLFWSQQDLGKILATWRDALASERMHVVTVPQAGAPAGELWTRFASVLGIDGSLFDASGQGSNESLGRESAELMLRLNRVSRARGMEWSTYEEMFKHTLAKQALSKRKHVETPQHRIPPDLQAWTVARTAEQVRAIEASGAGVVGDLSDLESDFGPPDPHLGETSCEGILEAALEGLVALAKDRRAELERLRQRNARLTRQDGHVREQARPRESARAVLRRPLRRAYRSAIAKVRRSATAR
;
A
#
# COMPACT_ATOMS: atom_id res chain seq x y z
N MET A 1 33.30 2.23 4.13
CA MET A 1 32.29 2.62 5.14
C MET A 1 31.34 1.45 5.33
N SER A 2 30.81 1.26 6.53
CA SER A 2 29.78 0.22 6.80
C SER A 2 28.50 0.60 6.06
N LYS A 3 27.89 -0.38 5.36
CA LYS A 3 26.61 -0.24 4.64
C LYS A 3 25.50 0.11 5.62
N LYS A 4 24.71 1.14 5.33
CA LYS A 4 23.52 1.50 6.10
C LYS A 4 22.25 0.89 5.50
N VAL A 5 21.35 0.47 6.36
CA VAL A 5 20.00 0.03 5.99
C VAL A 5 18.99 0.87 6.76
N PHE A 6 18.35 1.79 6.07
CA PHE A 6 17.32 2.65 6.65
C PHE A 6 15.99 1.91 6.70
N LEU A 7 15.43 1.75 7.91
CA LEU A 7 14.09 1.21 8.13
C LEU A 7 13.13 2.36 8.44
N HIS A 8 12.39 2.80 7.44
CA HIS A 8 11.31 3.76 7.62
C HIS A 8 10.04 3.02 8.05
N VAL A 9 9.73 3.14 9.34
CA VAL A 9 8.65 2.38 9.99
C VAL A 9 7.34 3.15 10.13
N GLY A 10 7.23 4.29 9.54
CA GLY A 10 6.04 5.15 9.62
C GLY A 10 6.26 6.26 10.62
N LEU A 11 5.24 6.83 11.21
CA LEU A 11 3.91 6.28 11.54
C LEU A 11 2.94 6.32 10.34
N PRO A 12 1.88 5.50 10.36
CA PRO A 12 0.78 5.70 9.42
C PRO A 12 0.25 7.13 9.51
N LYS A 13 -0.17 7.70 8.36
CA LYS A 13 -0.68 9.09 8.24
C LYS A 13 0.35 10.22 8.48
N SER A 14 1.62 9.90 8.49
CA SER A 14 2.73 10.86 8.59
C SER A 14 3.47 11.07 7.27
N GLY A 15 2.77 11.01 6.14
CA GLY A 15 3.37 11.23 4.81
C GLY A 15 4.08 10.02 4.20
N THR A 16 3.94 8.82 4.77
CA THR A 16 4.59 7.59 4.31
C THR A 16 4.31 7.29 2.83
N SER A 17 3.05 7.39 2.40
CA SER A 17 2.69 7.15 0.99
C SER A 17 3.36 8.13 0.02
N TYR A 18 3.53 9.39 0.41
CA TYR A 18 4.24 10.39 -0.38
C TYR A 18 5.72 10.01 -0.52
N LEU A 19 6.39 9.71 0.59
CA LEU A 19 7.80 9.31 0.60
C LEU A 19 8.03 8.03 -0.19
N GLN A 20 7.18 7.02 -0.03
CA GLN A 20 7.21 5.77 -0.79
C GLN A 20 7.05 6.01 -2.29
N ALA A 21 6.16 6.92 -2.68
CA ALA A 21 5.94 7.27 -4.08
C ALA A 21 7.15 7.99 -4.67
N VAL A 22 7.79 8.92 -3.92
CA VAL A 22 9.03 9.58 -4.33
C VAL A 22 10.16 8.56 -4.51
N LEU A 23 10.35 7.66 -3.53
CA LEU A 23 11.36 6.60 -3.61
C LEU A 23 11.13 5.68 -4.82
N ALA A 24 9.89 5.26 -5.06
CA ALA A 24 9.54 4.39 -6.18
C ALA A 24 9.75 5.09 -7.54
N ALA A 25 9.33 6.33 -7.67
CA ALA A 25 9.47 7.10 -8.90
C ALA A 25 10.95 7.37 -9.27
N ASN A 26 11.81 7.48 -8.26
CA ASN A 26 13.24 7.75 -8.45
C ASN A 26 14.14 6.52 -8.28
N LYS A 27 13.58 5.31 -8.22
CA LYS A 27 14.32 4.09 -7.87
C LYS A 27 15.65 3.92 -8.62
N SER A 28 15.65 4.01 -9.95
CA SER A 28 16.87 3.89 -10.76
C SER A 28 17.85 5.03 -10.49
N ARG A 29 17.34 6.26 -10.37
CA ARG A 29 18.19 7.44 -10.09
C ARG A 29 18.81 7.40 -8.69
N LEU A 30 18.09 6.87 -7.69
CA LEU A 30 18.63 6.63 -6.34
C LEU A 30 19.78 5.63 -6.37
N ALA A 31 19.61 4.52 -7.10
CA ALA A 31 20.66 3.52 -7.30
C ALA A 31 21.90 4.11 -7.99
N ASP A 32 21.70 4.83 -9.11
CA ASP A 32 22.78 5.32 -9.97
C ASP A 32 23.53 6.51 -9.37
N ARG A 33 22.82 7.45 -8.72
CA ARG A 33 23.38 8.73 -8.27
C ARG A 33 23.69 8.80 -6.77
N ALA A 34 22.95 8.04 -5.96
CA ALA A 34 23.12 8.05 -4.50
C ALA A 34 23.60 6.72 -3.95
N HIS A 35 23.83 5.70 -4.78
CA HIS A 35 24.12 4.33 -4.36
C HIS A 35 23.14 3.81 -3.29
N LEU A 36 21.87 4.24 -3.40
CA LEU A 36 20.79 3.91 -2.47
C LEU A 36 19.80 2.97 -3.14
N LEU A 37 19.67 1.76 -2.61
CA LEU A 37 18.71 0.76 -3.06
C LEU A 37 17.33 0.99 -2.41
N PHE A 38 16.28 1.03 -3.23
CA PHE A 38 14.89 0.83 -2.78
C PHE A 38 14.45 -0.55 -3.24
N PRO A 39 14.52 -1.60 -2.37
CA PRO A 39 14.42 -3.00 -2.78
C PRO A 39 13.00 -3.39 -3.20
N GLY A 40 12.91 -4.52 -3.93
CA GLY A 40 11.66 -5.04 -4.51
C GLY A 40 11.35 -4.44 -5.88
N SER A 41 10.68 -5.16 -6.76
CA SER A 41 10.26 -4.64 -8.08
C SER A 41 9.12 -3.64 -7.98
N THR A 42 8.24 -3.86 -7.02
CA THR A 42 7.07 -3.02 -6.71
C THR A 42 6.98 -2.78 -5.22
N TRP A 43 6.16 -1.82 -4.79
CA TRP A 43 5.86 -1.60 -3.37
C TRP A 43 5.22 -2.83 -2.70
N GLN A 44 4.42 -3.62 -3.43
CA GLN A 44 3.83 -4.84 -2.91
C GLN A 44 4.88 -5.88 -2.48
N ASP A 45 6.08 -5.84 -3.04
CA ASP A 45 7.17 -6.74 -2.60
C ASP A 45 7.58 -6.42 -1.17
N GLN A 46 7.68 -5.12 -0.81
CA GLN A 46 7.94 -4.71 0.57
C GLN A 46 6.76 -5.03 1.51
N VAL A 47 5.51 -4.88 1.04
CA VAL A 47 4.31 -5.28 1.80
C VAL A 47 4.39 -6.77 2.14
N ARG A 48 4.67 -7.65 1.16
CA ARG A 48 4.78 -9.10 1.37
C ARG A 48 5.94 -9.43 2.31
N ALA A 49 7.10 -8.82 2.10
CA ALA A 49 8.26 -9.03 2.94
C ALA A 49 8.02 -8.66 4.41
N VAL A 50 7.40 -7.51 4.67
CA VAL A 50 7.09 -7.09 6.04
C VAL A 50 5.99 -7.97 6.65
N ARG A 51 5.01 -8.39 5.87
CA ARG A 51 4.02 -9.37 6.32
C ARG A 51 4.67 -10.70 6.72
N ASP A 52 5.61 -11.21 5.91
CA ASP A 52 6.36 -12.43 6.19
C ASP A 52 7.16 -12.33 7.49
N VAL A 53 7.98 -11.29 7.67
CA VAL A 53 8.83 -11.15 8.86
C VAL A 53 8.04 -10.88 10.13
N ARG A 54 6.84 -10.29 10.04
CA ARG A 54 5.94 -10.07 11.18
C ARG A 54 5.04 -11.26 11.51
N SER A 55 4.81 -12.14 10.55
CA SER A 55 3.99 -13.34 10.78
C SER A 55 4.74 -14.34 11.64
N ALA A 56 4.19 -14.63 12.81
CA ALA A 56 4.83 -15.55 13.73
C ALA A 56 4.70 -17.03 13.33
N LYS A 57 3.69 -17.38 12.51
CA LYS A 57 3.45 -18.75 11.97
C LYS A 57 2.38 -18.68 10.87
N GLY A 58 2.72 -19.02 9.65
CA GLY A 58 1.88 -19.00 8.45
C GLY A 58 0.61 -19.86 8.53
N HIS A 59 -0.41 -19.38 9.20
CA HIS A 59 -1.70 -20.04 9.32
C HIS A 59 -2.74 -19.51 8.32
N ALA A 60 -2.64 -18.23 7.92
CA ALA A 60 -3.52 -17.65 6.91
C ALA A 60 -3.00 -17.90 5.48
N PRO A 61 -3.87 -18.04 4.47
CA PRO A 61 -3.46 -18.18 3.07
C PRO A 61 -2.51 -17.06 2.61
N SER A 62 -2.79 -15.81 2.96
CA SER A 62 -1.94 -14.65 2.66
C SER A 62 -0.55 -14.69 3.31
N GLU A 63 -0.39 -15.41 4.43
CA GLU A 63 0.90 -15.61 5.09
C GLU A 63 1.75 -16.66 4.38
N ARG A 64 1.12 -17.70 3.80
CA ARG A 64 1.82 -18.71 2.99
C ARG A 64 2.34 -18.12 1.68
N GLU A 65 1.58 -17.21 1.07
CA GLU A 65 2.00 -16.48 -0.13
C GLU A 65 3.16 -15.51 0.13
N ALA A 66 3.30 -15.03 1.37
CA ALA A 66 4.38 -14.14 1.78
C ALA A 66 5.65 -14.89 2.24
N ALA A 67 5.59 -16.21 2.46
CA ALA A 67 6.69 -16.98 3.03
C ALA A 67 7.97 -16.89 2.19
N GLY A 68 9.07 -16.46 2.82
CA GLY A 68 10.38 -16.29 2.18
C GLY A 68 10.60 -14.93 1.50
N GLU A 69 9.58 -14.06 1.46
CA GLU A 69 9.69 -12.74 0.82
C GLU A 69 10.64 -11.81 1.60
N TRP A 70 10.67 -11.89 2.93
CA TRP A 70 11.63 -11.16 3.73
C TRP A 70 13.07 -11.60 3.45
N ALA A 71 13.31 -12.90 3.38
CA ALA A 71 14.64 -13.45 3.07
C ALA A 71 15.10 -13.02 1.67
N ARG A 72 14.19 -12.96 0.68
CA ARG A 72 14.48 -12.46 -0.67
C ARG A 72 14.87 -10.99 -0.66
N LEU A 73 14.12 -10.15 0.08
CA LEU A 73 14.42 -8.73 0.22
C LEU A 73 15.76 -8.50 0.92
N VAL A 74 16.04 -9.24 1.99
CA VAL A 74 17.35 -9.22 2.67
C VAL A 74 18.49 -9.64 1.73
N HIS A 75 18.29 -10.66 0.90
CA HIS A 75 19.28 -11.08 -0.09
C HIS A 75 19.56 -9.96 -1.11
N GLU A 76 18.53 -9.32 -1.65
CA GLU A 76 18.69 -8.16 -2.57
C GLU A 76 19.49 -7.04 -1.88
N ILE A 77 19.14 -6.71 -0.64
CA ILE A 77 19.90 -5.74 0.16
C ILE A 77 21.34 -6.20 0.36
N SER A 78 21.60 -7.44 0.76
CA SER A 78 22.94 -7.93 1.08
C SER A 78 23.90 -7.92 -0.11
N THR A 79 23.40 -8.16 -1.30
CA THR A 79 24.19 -8.18 -2.55
C THR A 79 24.44 -6.80 -3.14
N TRP A 80 23.67 -5.79 -2.73
CA TRP A 80 23.87 -4.41 -3.16
C TRP A 80 25.12 -3.79 -2.51
N GLN A 81 25.89 -2.99 -3.25
CA GLN A 81 27.16 -2.42 -2.78
C GLN A 81 27.04 -1.02 -2.14
N GLY A 82 25.83 -0.49 -1.98
CA GLY A 82 25.54 0.80 -1.35
C GLY A 82 24.58 0.66 -0.19
N ASP A 83 24.03 1.77 0.26
CA ASP A 83 23.00 1.83 1.29
C ASP A 83 21.65 1.35 0.75
N ALA A 84 20.71 1.04 1.64
CA ALA A 84 19.36 0.61 1.26
C ALA A 84 18.30 1.29 2.15
N VAL A 85 17.10 1.49 1.60
CA VAL A 85 15.93 1.99 2.35
C VAL A 85 14.73 1.08 2.17
N VAL A 86 14.18 0.58 3.27
CA VAL A 86 12.91 -0.14 3.33
C VAL A 86 11.88 0.79 3.96
N SER A 87 10.73 0.99 3.32
CA SER A 87 9.70 1.90 3.81
C SER A 87 8.35 1.19 3.89
N MET A 88 7.96 0.83 5.11
CA MET A 88 6.68 0.15 5.36
C MET A 88 6.18 0.45 6.78
N GLU A 89 5.12 1.22 6.88
CA GLU A 89 4.53 1.69 8.14
C GLU A 89 4.02 0.57 9.05
N TRP A 90 3.79 -0.62 8.54
CA TRP A 90 3.41 -1.77 9.38
C TRP A 90 4.52 -2.21 10.32
N LEU A 91 5.77 -1.81 10.06
CA LEU A 91 6.89 -2.04 10.97
C LEU A 91 6.73 -1.28 12.30
N ALA A 92 5.98 -0.17 12.34
CA ALA A 92 5.69 0.55 13.59
C ALA A 92 5.06 -0.35 14.66
N GLY A 93 4.17 -1.26 14.26
CA GLY A 93 3.52 -2.20 15.17
C GLY A 93 4.34 -3.45 15.50
N ALA A 94 5.64 -3.50 15.22
CA ALA A 94 6.49 -4.63 15.57
C ALA A 94 6.58 -4.81 17.10
N THR A 95 6.67 -6.05 17.56
CA THR A 95 7.05 -6.38 18.93
C THR A 95 8.57 -6.29 19.09
N SER A 96 9.10 -6.16 20.33
CA SER A 96 10.56 -6.14 20.57
C SER A 96 11.25 -7.36 19.96
N ARG A 97 10.64 -8.55 20.03
CA ARG A 97 11.17 -9.78 19.40
C ARG A 97 11.23 -9.69 17.88
N GLU A 98 10.20 -9.10 17.26
CA GLU A 98 10.19 -8.88 15.80
C GLU A 98 11.20 -7.82 15.40
N ALA A 99 11.31 -6.70 16.13
CA ALA A 99 12.30 -5.67 15.88
C ALA A 99 13.73 -6.22 15.96
N THR A 100 14.08 -6.97 17.01
CA THR A 100 15.37 -7.63 17.14
C THR A 100 15.66 -8.57 15.97
N ARG A 101 14.71 -9.46 15.62
CA ARG A 101 14.85 -10.39 14.48
C ARG A 101 15.06 -9.65 13.15
N ILE A 102 14.35 -8.54 12.93
CA ILE A 102 14.48 -7.72 11.72
C ILE A 102 15.88 -7.12 11.66
N VAL A 103 16.36 -6.51 12.75
CA VAL A 103 17.69 -5.90 12.82
C VAL A 103 18.79 -6.93 12.60
N GLU A 104 18.73 -8.07 13.29
CA GLU A 104 19.70 -9.17 13.17
C GLU A 104 19.76 -9.73 11.75
N SER A 105 18.61 -9.86 11.07
CA SER A 105 18.54 -10.40 9.71
C SER A 105 19.19 -9.50 8.66
N LEU A 106 19.37 -8.22 8.94
CA LEU A 106 20.00 -7.23 8.05
C LEU A 106 21.51 -7.11 8.27
N ALA A 107 22.09 -7.85 9.23
CA ALA A 107 23.53 -7.87 9.44
C ALA A 107 24.27 -8.40 8.17
N PRO A 108 25.50 -7.90 7.86
CA PRO A 108 26.32 -6.96 8.63
C PRO A 108 25.98 -5.47 8.37
N GLY A 109 24.87 -5.15 7.71
CA GLY A 109 24.43 -3.77 7.49
C GLY A 109 24.12 -3.07 8.83
N GLN A 110 24.47 -1.80 8.91
CA GLN A 110 24.11 -0.95 10.04
C GLN A 110 22.69 -0.44 9.87
N VAL A 111 21.77 -0.90 10.70
CA VAL A 111 20.36 -0.48 10.63
C VAL A 111 20.19 0.90 11.26
N GLU A 112 19.55 1.80 10.53
CA GLU A 112 19.13 3.13 10.95
C GLU A 112 17.60 3.19 10.93
N LEU A 113 16.96 3.48 12.06
CA LEU A 113 15.50 3.62 12.15
C LEU A 113 15.07 5.02 11.75
N VAL A 114 14.04 5.12 10.92
CA VAL A 114 13.43 6.41 10.57
C VAL A 114 11.94 6.37 10.92
N VAL A 115 11.50 7.30 11.76
CA VAL A 115 10.11 7.45 12.19
C VAL A 115 9.60 8.81 11.76
N THR A 116 8.66 8.86 10.82
CA THR A 116 7.97 10.11 10.49
C THR A 116 6.79 10.32 11.43
N VAL A 117 6.63 11.53 11.96
CA VAL A 117 5.61 11.88 12.97
C VAL A 117 4.84 13.12 12.53
N ARG A 118 3.53 13.09 12.70
CA ARG A 118 2.63 14.19 12.37
C ARG A 118 1.77 14.54 13.58
N ASP A 119 1.35 15.79 13.71
CA ASP A 119 0.44 16.23 14.77
C ASP A 119 -0.87 15.41 14.82
N LEU A 120 -1.41 15.28 16.03
CA LEU A 120 -2.59 14.45 16.27
C LEU A 120 -3.88 15.05 15.70
N ALA A 121 -3.98 16.39 15.61
CA ALA A 121 -5.20 17.03 15.08
C ALA A 121 -5.44 16.69 13.61
N ARG A 122 -4.38 16.49 12.84
CA ARG A 122 -4.43 16.02 11.45
C ARG A 122 -4.42 14.49 11.35
N THR A 123 -3.75 13.79 12.29
CA THR A 123 -3.58 12.33 12.23
C THR A 123 -4.86 11.58 12.59
N ILE A 124 -5.57 11.99 13.64
CA ILE A 124 -6.79 11.30 14.10
C ILE A 124 -7.89 11.24 13.03
N PRO A 125 -8.27 12.36 12.37
CA PRO A 125 -9.27 12.31 11.30
C PRO A 125 -8.80 11.48 10.09
N ALA A 126 -7.53 11.59 9.74
CA ALA A 126 -6.95 10.85 8.61
C ALA A 126 -6.89 9.33 8.88
N ALA A 127 -6.65 8.92 10.13
CA ALA A 127 -6.69 7.52 10.53
C ALA A 127 -8.12 6.95 10.47
N TRP A 128 -9.11 7.70 10.98
CA TRP A 128 -10.50 7.30 10.88
C TRP A 128 -10.94 7.05 9.43
N GLN A 129 -10.61 7.97 8.51
CA GLN A 129 -10.93 7.79 7.09
C GLN A 129 -10.24 6.57 6.47
N GLU A 130 -9.01 6.26 6.88
CA GLU A 130 -8.36 5.04 6.41
C GLU A 130 -9.03 3.78 6.95
N PHE A 131 -9.46 3.80 8.22
CA PHE A 131 -10.20 2.68 8.80
C PHE A 131 -11.54 2.48 8.08
N LEU A 132 -12.24 3.54 7.71
CA LEU A 132 -13.41 3.41 6.83
C LEU A 132 -13.07 2.76 5.48
N GLN A 133 -11.95 3.16 4.85
CA GLN A 133 -11.52 2.54 3.60
C GLN A 133 -11.06 1.09 3.77
N ASN A 134 -10.82 0.64 4.99
CA ASN A 134 -10.54 -0.75 5.37
C ASN A 134 -11.76 -1.47 5.96
N GLU A 135 -12.96 -1.05 5.57
CA GLU A 135 -14.26 -1.66 5.94
C GLU A 135 -14.61 -1.51 7.43
N GLU A 136 -13.97 -0.63 8.19
CA GLU A 136 -14.40 -0.39 9.56
C GLU A 136 -15.73 0.38 9.61
N VAL A 137 -16.50 0.17 10.69
CA VAL A 137 -17.91 0.59 10.78
C VAL A 137 -18.16 1.59 11.90
N TRP A 138 -17.12 2.13 12.49
CA TRP A 138 -17.24 3.14 13.55
C TRP A 138 -17.58 4.51 12.96
N SER A 139 -18.61 5.16 13.47
CA SER A 139 -18.86 6.58 13.22
C SER A 139 -17.71 7.44 13.75
N TRP A 140 -17.63 8.69 13.30
CA TRP A 140 -16.61 9.62 13.82
C TRP A 140 -16.67 9.75 15.35
N SER A 141 -17.87 9.89 15.92
CA SER A 141 -18.06 10.02 17.37
C SER A 141 -17.66 8.74 18.14
N GLU A 142 -18.03 7.56 17.64
CA GLU A 142 -17.63 6.27 18.24
C GLU A 142 -16.11 6.09 18.20
N PHE A 143 -15.49 6.39 17.05
CA PHE A 143 -14.04 6.30 16.90
C PHE A 143 -13.30 7.28 17.80
N LEU A 144 -13.71 8.56 17.78
CA LEU A 144 -13.09 9.61 18.58
C LEU A 144 -13.23 9.33 20.07
N GLY A 145 -14.45 8.96 20.53
CA GLY A 145 -14.69 8.57 21.92
C GLY A 145 -13.84 7.37 22.36
N ALA A 146 -13.63 6.38 21.48
CA ALA A 146 -12.75 5.24 21.74
C ALA A 146 -11.27 5.64 21.86
N VAL A 147 -10.79 6.52 20.97
CA VAL A 147 -9.40 6.99 20.95
C VAL A 147 -9.07 7.83 22.18
N THR A 148 -10.03 8.65 22.64
CA THR A 148 -9.84 9.60 23.75
C THR A 148 -10.28 9.07 25.10
N SER A 149 -10.81 7.86 25.18
CA SER A 149 -11.26 7.23 26.44
C SER A 149 -10.09 7.02 27.42
N GLU A 150 -10.40 6.83 28.70
CA GLU A 150 -9.42 6.50 29.74
C GLU A 150 -8.71 5.16 29.48
N ASN A 151 -9.40 4.21 28.87
CA ASN A 151 -8.84 2.92 28.45
C ASN A 151 -9.03 2.68 26.94
N PRO A 152 -8.32 3.40 26.08
CA PRO A 152 -8.52 3.30 24.64
C PRO A 152 -8.17 1.91 24.09
N ARG A 153 -7.23 1.20 24.72
CA ARG A 153 -6.84 -0.16 24.30
C ARG A 153 -7.86 -1.23 24.69
N GLY A 154 -8.84 -0.92 25.54
CA GLY A 154 -9.99 -1.77 25.87
C GLY A 154 -11.09 -1.74 24.79
N THR A 155 -10.97 -0.90 23.78
CA THR A 155 -11.93 -0.80 22.66
C THR A 155 -11.25 -1.20 21.33
N PRO A 156 -11.97 -1.83 20.38
CA PRO A 156 -11.40 -2.20 19.10
C PRO A 156 -10.83 -0.99 18.34
N ALA A 157 -11.58 0.10 18.23
CA ALA A 157 -11.16 1.31 17.52
C ALA A 157 -9.95 2.01 18.16
N GLY A 158 -9.98 2.21 19.48
CA GLY A 158 -8.89 2.82 20.22
C GLY A 158 -7.63 1.94 20.22
N ASN A 159 -7.79 0.61 20.38
CA ASN A 159 -6.66 -0.31 20.30
C ASN A 159 -6.02 -0.31 18.91
N LEU A 160 -6.81 -0.31 17.84
CA LEU A 160 -6.29 -0.25 16.48
C LEU A 160 -5.52 1.06 16.24
N PHE A 161 -6.08 2.20 16.63
CA PHE A 161 -5.43 3.51 16.50
C PHE A 161 -4.10 3.55 17.27
N TRP A 162 -4.13 3.25 18.57
CA TRP A 162 -2.94 3.35 19.42
C TRP A 162 -1.91 2.25 19.17
N SER A 163 -2.27 1.13 18.55
CA SER A 163 -1.28 0.16 18.08
C SER A 163 -0.36 0.72 16.98
N GLN A 164 -0.82 1.75 16.27
CA GLN A 164 -0.12 2.37 15.15
C GLN A 164 0.45 3.77 15.49
N GLN A 165 -0.06 4.44 16.53
CA GLN A 165 0.22 5.84 16.84
C GLN A 165 0.86 6.08 18.22
N ASP A 166 1.06 5.04 19.02
CA ASP A 166 1.74 5.12 20.31
C ASP A 166 3.26 5.28 20.12
N LEU A 167 3.65 6.51 19.81
CA LEU A 167 5.05 6.85 19.49
C LEU A 167 6.01 6.43 20.61
N GLY A 168 5.64 6.67 21.88
CA GLY A 168 6.48 6.31 23.01
C GLY A 168 6.77 4.82 23.06
N LYS A 169 5.74 3.98 22.87
CA LYS A 169 5.88 2.53 22.82
C LYS A 169 6.69 2.09 21.60
N ILE A 170 6.47 2.70 20.44
CA ILE A 170 7.17 2.36 19.20
C ILE A 170 8.66 2.65 19.35
N LEU A 171 9.03 3.86 19.82
CA LEU A 171 10.42 4.22 20.05
C LEU A 171 11.09 3.30 21.09
N ALA A 172 10.41 2.99 22.21
CA ALA A 172 10.91 2.05 23.20
C ALA A 172 11.15 0.65 22.62
N THR A 173 10.20 0.13 21.82
CA THR A 173 10.33 -1.18 21.17
C THR A 173 11.56 -1.27 20.28
N TRP A 174 11.83 -0.25 19.47
CA TRP A 174 12.99 -0.25 18.58
C TRP A 174 14.30 0.06 19.30
N ARG A 175 14.27 0.82 20.41
CA ARG A 175 15.45 1.06 21.25
C ARG A 175 15.99 -0.21 21.90
N ASP A 176 15.13 -1.21 22.13
CA ASP A 176 15.57 -2.52 22.61
C ASP A 176 16.46 -3.25 21.58
N ALA A 177 16.32 -2.93 20.30
CA ALA A 177 17.06 -3.55 19.19
C ALA A 177 18.17 -2.67 18.62
N LEU A 178 18.13 -1.35 18.83
CA LEU A 178 19.03 -0.37 18.23
C LEU A 178 19.51 0.66 19.26
N ALA A 179 20.75 1.11 19.13
CA ALA A 179 21.25 2.26 19.89
C ALA A 179 20.52 3.54 19.47
N SER A 180 20.31 4.47 20.42
CA SER A 180 19.52 5.71 20.22
C SER A 180 20.06 6.60 19.10
N GLU A 181 21.38 6.66 18.91
CA GLU A 181 22.05 7.44 17.86
C GLU A 181 21.71 6.97 16.44
N ARG A 182 21.14 5.76 16.31
CA ARG A 182 20.68 5.18 15.05
C ARG A 182 19.16 5.29 14.86
N MET A 183 18.51 6.12 15.64
CA MET A 183 17.09 6.38 15.57
C MET A 183 16.86 7.85 15.16
N HIS A 184 16.03 8.06 14.17
CA HIS A 184 15.73 9.38 13.61
C HIS A 184 14.22 9.61 13.60
N VAL A 185 13.79 10.73 14.16
CA VAL A 185 12.42 11.20 14.12
C VAL A 185 12.34 12.36 13.13
N VAL A 186 11.52 12.21 12.10
CA VAL A 186 11.29 13.24 11.08
C VAL A 186 9.90 13.82 11.27
N THR A 187 9.81 15.10 11.61
CA THR A 187 8.51 15.77 11.77
C THR A 187 7.91 16.12 10.42
N VAL A 188 6.60 15.87 10.27
CA VAL A 188 5.85 16.28 9.09
C VAL A 188 5.54 17.76 9.18
N PRO A 189 5.96 18.57 8.19
CA PRO A 189 5.75 20.01 8.22
C PRO A 189 4.28 20.39 8.39
N GLN A 190 4.04 21.55 9.00
CA GLN A 190 2.70 22.13 9.09
C GLN A 190 2.16 22.56 7.72
N ALA A 191 0.86 22.79 7.64
CA ALA A 191 0.24 23.34 6.45
C ALA A 191 0.86 24.69 6.07
N GLY A 192 1.11 24.89 4.76
CA GLY A 192 1.77 26.11 4.26
C GLY A 192 3.30 26.00 4.17
N ALA A 193 3.94 24.96 4.67
CA ALA A 193 5.36 24.71 4.44
C ALA A 193 5.66 24.56 2.93
N PRO A 194 6.92 24.81 2.51
CA PRO A 194 7.33 24.62 1.12
C PRO A 194 7.02 23.22 0.59
N ALA A 195 6.58 23.14 -0.65
CA ALA A 195 6.37 21.84 -1.29
C ALA A 195 7.67 21.02 -1.31
N GLY A 196 7.58 19.75 -0.92
CA GLY A 196 8.75 18.88 -0.85
C GLY A 196 9.55 18.94 0.44
N GLU A 197 9.19 19.81 1.40
CA GLU A 197 9.93 19.94 2.67
C GLU A 197 10.05 18.59 3.41
N LEU A 198 9.00 17.79 3.45
CA LEU A 198 9.06 16.45 4.06
C LEU A 198 10.09 15.55 3.35
N TRP A 199 10.16 15.61 2.03
CA TRP A 199 11.18 14.87 1.28
C TRP A 199 12.59 15.38 1.60
N THR A 200 12.79 16.69 1.66
CA THR A 200 14.08 17.30 2.01
C THR A 200 14.57 16.82 3.37
N ARG A 201 13.71 16.83 4.39
CA ARG A 201 14.02 16.29 5.73
C ARG A 201 14.33 14.79 5.68
N PHE A 202 13.54 14.02 4.96
CA PHE A 202 13.75 12.58 4.85
C PHE A 202 15.06 12.25 4.10
N ALA A 203 15.33 12.93 3.00
CA ALA A 203 16.54 12.78 2.23
C ALA A 203 17.81 13.11 3.05
N SER A 204 17.73 14.11 3.95
CA SER A 204 18.86 14.45 4.84
C SER A 204 19.19 13.31 5.80
N VAL A 205 18.20 12.57 6.31
CA VAL A 205 18.44 11.36 7.12
C VAL A 205 19.13 10.27 6.30
N LEU A 206 18.72 10.11 5.03
CA LEU A 206 19.33 9.13 4.11
C LEU A 206 20.75 9.55 3.69
N GLY A 207 21.20 10.78 4.01
CA GLY A 207 22.51 11.31 3.64
C GLY A 207 22.63 11.61 2.13
N ILE A 208 21.53 11.91 1.47
CA ILE A 208 21.48 12.19 0.02
C ILE A 208 21.03 13.63 -0.25
N ASP A 209 21.45 14.19 -1.37
CA ASP A 209 20.93 15.46 -1.86
C ASP A 209 19.54 15.26 -2.47
N GLY A 210 18.50 15.59 -1.70
CA GLY A 210 17.10 15.44 -2.10
C GLY A 210 16.72 16.21 -3.36
N SER A 211 17.43 17.30 -3.69
CA SER A 211 17.16 18.16 -4.86
C SER A 211 17.42 17.44 -6.20
N LEU A 212 18.21 16.40 -6.20
CA LEU A 212 18.52 15.58 -7.37
C LEU A 212 17.38 14.64 -7.78
N PHE A 213 16.33 14.53 -6.97
CA PHE A 213 15.23 13.58 -7.15
C PHE A 213 13.89 14.30 -7.30
N ASP A 214 13.09 13.82 -8.24
CA ASP A 214 11.78 14.41 -8.49
C ASP A 214 10.80 14.02 -7.36
N ALA A 215 10.47 15.01 -6.55
CA ALA A 215 9.45 14.92 -5.50
C ALA A 215 8.11 15.54 -5.91
N SER A 216 8.01 16.08 -7.13
CA SER A 216 6.80 16.70 -7.67
C SER A 216 5.82 15.64 -8.19
N GLY A 217 4.53 15.97 -8.22
CA GLY A 217 3.51 15.13 -8.86
C GLY A 217 3.18 13.83 -8.13
N GLN A 218 3.81 13.55 -7.01
CA GLN A 218 3.46 12.40 -6.17
C GLN A 218 2.19 12.77 -5.38
N GLY A 219 1.05 12.31 -5.88
CA GLY A 219 -0.27 12.66 -5.35
C GLY A 219 -0.35 12.38 -3.84
N SER A 220 -0.73 13.39 -3.08
CA SER A 220 -1.20 13.15 -1.73
C SER A 220 -2.43 12.26 -1.82
N ASN A 221 -2.54 11.23 -0.97
CA ASN A 221 -3.81 10.54 -0.78
C ASN A 221 -4.83 11.60 -0.35
N GLU A 222 -5.75 11.93 -1.24
CA GLU A 222 -6.76 12.93 -0.97
C GLU A 222 -7.72 12.43 0.11
N SER A 223 -8.00 13.28 1.10
CA SER A 223 -9.00 12.98 2.13
C SER A 223 -10.40 12.99 1.51
N LEU A 224 -11.31 12.22 2.08
CA LEU A 224 -12.73 12.28 1.77
C LEU A 224 -13.37 13.50 2.44
N GLY A 225 -14.35 14.12 1.80
CA GLY A 225 -15.28 15.01 2.47
C GLY A 225 -16.20 14.23 3.41
N ARG A 226 -17.03 14.93 4.19
CA ARG A 226 -17.92 14.29 5.18
C ARG A 226 -18.97 13.40 4.54
N GLU A 227 -19.58 13.87 3.47
CA GLU A 227 -20.63 13.15 2.74
C GLU A 227 -20.08 11.83 2.19
N SER A 228 -18.92 11.87 1.59
CA SER A 228 -18.22 10.68 1.10
C SER A 228 -17.80 9.73 2.23
N ALA A 229 -17.32 10.25 3.35
CA ALA A 229 -16.96 9.43 4.51
C ALA A 229 -18.19 8.75 5.14
N GLU A 230 -19.32 9.48 5.28
CA GLU A 230 -20.57 8.93 5.77
C GLU A 230 -21.16 7.89 4.79
N LEU A 231 -21.06 8.12 3.48
CA LEU A 231 -21.42 7.11 2.47
C LEU A 231 -20.61 5.83 2.66
N MET A 232 -19.30 5.94 2.83
CA MET A 232 -18.42 4.78 3.07
C MET A 232 -18.81 4.05 4.36
N LEU A 233 -19.12 4.76 5.44
CA LEU A 233 -19.56 4.15 6.68
C LEU A 233 -20.85 3.34 6.51
N ARG A 234 -21.86 3.90 5.84
CA ARG A 234 -23.12 3.19 5.55
C ARG A 234 -22.89 1.98 4.65
N LEU A 235 -22.06 2.14 3.63
CA LEU A 235 -21.68 1.05 2.72
C LEU A 235 -20.99 -0.09 3.47
N ASN A 236 -20.06 0.22 4.37
CA ASN A 236 -19.35 -0.77 5.18
C ASN A 236 -20.31 -1.59 6.06
N ARG A 237 -21.28 -0.91 6.69
CA ARG A 237 -22.31 -1.60 7.48
C ARG A 237 -23.14 -2.57 6.63
N VAL A 238 -23.51 -2.16 5.42
CA VAL A 238 -24.24 -3.04 4.48
C VAL A 238 -23.35 -4.17 3.96
N SER A 239 -22.12 -3.86 3.60
CA SER A 239 -21.12 -4.83 3.10
C SER A 239 -20.87 -5.95 4.10
N ARG A 240 -20.57 -5.60 5.37
CA ARG A 240 -20.40 -6.58 6.46
C ARG A 240 -21.67 -7.41 6.70
N ALA A 241 -22.83 -6.76 6.74
CA ALA A 241 -24.12 -7.46 6.95
C ALA A 241 -24.44 -8.45 5.83
N ARG A 242 -23.92 -8.24 4.62
CA ARG A 242 -24.09 -9.10 3.45
C ARG A 242 -22.95 -10.11 3.26
N GLY A 243 -21.91 -10.09 4.10
CA GLY A 243 -20.77 -11.00 4.02
C GLY A 243 -19.97 -10.83 2.74
N MET A 244 -19.73 -9.57 2.31
CA MET A 244 -18.92 -9.31 1.12
C MET A 244 -17.49 -9.77 1.31
N GLU A 245 -16.94 -10.46 0.32
CA GLU A 245 -15.55 -10.89 0.32
C GLU A 245 -14.60 -9.68 0.26
N TRP A 246 -13.55 -9.70 1.09
CA TRP A 246 -12.57 -8.62 1.19
C TRP A 246 -11.96 -8.23 -0.16
N SER A 247 -11.63 -9.20 -1.01
CA SER A 247 -11.06 -8.93 -2.33
C SER A 247 -11.99 -8.07 -3.21
N THR A 248 -13.29 -8.35 -3.15
CA THR A 248 -14.32 -7.57 -3.85
C THR A 248 -14.46 -6.18 -3.24
N TYR A 249 -14.48 -6.09 -1.90
CA TYR A 249 -14.53 -4.81 -1.20
C TYR A 249 -13.31 -3.94 -1.54
N GLU A 250 -12.11 -4.50 -1.46
CA GLU A 250 -10.86 -3.78 -1.71
C GLU A 250 -10.80 -3.21 -3.12
N GLU A 251 -11.16 -4.00 -4.13
CA GLU A 251 -11.13 -3.57 -5.52
C GLU A 251 -12.20 -2.52 -5.82
N MET A 252 -13.46 -2.81 -5.44
CA MET A 252 -14.60 -2.00 -5.83
C MET A 252 -14.75 -0.74 -4.97
N PHE A 253 -14.68 -0.89 -3.65
CA PHE A 253 -15.03 0.17 -2.72
C PHE A 253 -13.83 0.94 -2.21
N LYS A 254 -12.73 0.27 -1.90
CA LYS A 254 -11.52 0.96 -1.47
C LYS A 254 -10.81 1.64 -2.64
N HIS A 255 -10.53 0.92 -3.72
CA HIS A 255 -9.75 1.47 -4.83
C HIS A 255 -10.60 2.29 -5.79
N THR A 256 -11.68 1.74 -6.33
CA THR A 256 -12.46 2.43 -7.36
C THR A 256 -13.35 3.51 -6.76
N LEU A 257 -14.17 3.18 -5.75
CA LEU A 257 -15.11 4.14 -5.18
C LEU A 257 -14.38 5.19 -4.33
N ALA A 258 -13.73 4.81 -3.22
CA ALA A 258 -13.17 5.76 -2.28
C ALA A 258 -11.99 6.56 -2.87
N LYS A 259 -10.97 5.86 -3.43
CA LYS A 259 -9.73 6.52 -3.87
C LYS A 259 -9.81 7.18 -5.24
N GLN A 260 -10.59 6.65 -6.19
CA GLN A 260 -10.64 7.21 -7.55
C GLN A 260 -11.83 8.13 -7.80
N ALA A 261 -12.96 7.90 -7.13
CA ALA A 261 -14.18 8.69 -7.33
C ALA A 261 -14.39 9.70 -6.19
N LEU A 262 -14.63 9.23 -4.97
CA LEU A 262 -15.05 10.06 -3.85
C LEU A 262 -13.96 11.06 -3.39
N SER A 263 -12.69 10.69 -3.44
CA SER A 263 -11.59 11.60 -3.07
C SER A 263 -11.57 12.89 -3.90
N LYS A 264 -12.07 12.84 -5.13
CA LYS A 264 -12.14 14.01 -6.03
C LYS A 264 -13.26 14.99 -5.65
N ARG A 265 -14.21 14.57 -4.83
CA ARG A 265 -15.35 15.37 -4.40
C ARG A 265 -15.05 16.35 -3.26
N LYS A 266 -13.89 16.25 -2.62
CA LYS A 266 -13.53 17.05 -1.43
C LYS A 266 -13.73 18.57 -1.58
N HIS A 267 -13.73 19.06 -2.82
CA HIS A 267 -13.88 20.51 -3.11
C HIS A 267 -15.35 20.97 -3.11
N VAL A 268 -16.30 20.05 -3.22
CA VAL A 268 -17.74 20.32 -3.25
C VAL A 268 -18.45 19.79 -2.01
N GLU A 269 -17.74 19.11 -1.15
CA GLU A 269 -18.26 18.51 0.09
C GLU A 269 -17.87 19.32 1.32
N THR A 270 -18.59 19.10 2.41
CA THR A 270 -18.19 19.60 3.73
C THR A 270 -16.79 19.08 4.08
N PRO A 271 -15.87 19.92 4.54
CA PRO A 271 -14.52 19.48 4.91
C PRO A 271 -14.55 18.31 5.91
N GLN A 272 -13.50 17.51 5.89
CA GLN A 272 -13.36 16.37 6.82
C GLN A 272 -13.55 16.78 8.28
N HIS A 273 -13.92 15.83 9.11
CA HIS A 273 -14.05 16.05 10.56
C HIS A 273 -12.75 16.60 11.17
N ARG A 274 -12.91 17.41 12.20
CA ARG A 274 -11.83 17.99 13.00
C ARG A 274 -12.01 17.60 14.47
N ILE A 275 -10.97 17.81 15.25
CA ILE A 275 -11.04 17.64 16.71
C ILE A 275 -12.00 18.70 17.28
N PRO A 276 -13.06 18.31 17.96
CA PRO A 276 -14.01 19.26 18.54
C PRO A 276 -13.40 20.03 19.70
N PRO A 277 -13.94 21.23 20.04
CA PRO A 277 -13.36 22.13 21.03
C PRO A 277 -13.11 21.50 22.41
N ASP A 278 -14.00 20.65 22.88
CA ASP A 278 -13.93 19.94 24.17
C ASP A 278 -12.77 18.92 24.23
N LEU A 279 -12.25 18.48 23.11
CA LEU A 279 -11.12 17.53 23.03
C LEU A 279 -9.79 18.18 22.61
N GLN A 280 -9.77 19.50 22.36
CA GLN A 280 -8.54 20.19 21.98
C GLN A 280 -7.48 20.14 23.10
N ALA A 281 -7.88 20.40 24.35
CA ALA A 281 -7.00 20.32 25.50
C ALA A 281 -6.40 18.91 25.68
N TRP A 282 -7.21 17.88 25.50
CA TRP A 282 -6.74 16.49 25.51
C TRP A 282 -5.71 16.24 24.41
N THR A 283 -5.97 16.74 23.19
CA THR A 283 -5.05 16.57 22.05
C THR A 283 -3.70 17.25 22.31
N VAL A 284 -3.71 18.46 22.85
CA VAL A 284 -2.48 19.19 23.25
C VAL A 284 -1.70 18.40 24.32
N ALA A 285 -2.38 17.88 25.34
CA ALA A 285 -1.73 17.06 26.37
C ALA A 285 -1.07 15.80 25.78
N ARG A 286 -1.75 15.12 24.86
CA ARG A 286 -1.20 13.94 24.15
C ARG A 286 -0.03 14.30 23.23
N THR A 287 -0.09 15.42 22.54
CA THR A 287 1.06 15.93 21.76
C THR A 287 2.27 16.18 22.66
N ALA A 288 2.08 16.80 23.82
CA ALA A 288 3.16 17.00 24.79
C ALA A 288 3.76 15.68 25.31
N GLU A 289 2.96 14.62 25.45
CA GLU A 289 3.45 13.29 25.77
C GLU A 289 4.30 12.70 24.64
N GLN A 290 3.90 12.88 23.38
CA GLN A 290 4.69 12.45 22.21
C GLN A 290 6.05 13.18 22.16
N VAL A 291 6.05 14.50 22.39
CA VAL A 291 7.30 15.29 22.44
C VAL A 291 8.22 14.77 23.53
N ARG A 292 7.70 14.59 24.75
CA ARG A 292 8.50 14.01 25.85
C ARG A 292 9.03 12.60 25.51
N ALA A 293 8.25 11.79 24.80
CA ALA A 293 8.71 10.46 24.38
C ALA A 293 9.84 10.53 23.36
N ILE A 294 9.80 11.49 22.43
CA ILE A 294 10.90 11.74 21.48
C ILE A 294 12.17 12.14 22.26
N GLU A 295 12.08 13.14 23.13
CA GLU A 295 13.20 13.62 23.93
C GLU A 295 13.81 12.51 24.81
N ALA A 296 12.96 11.72 25.48
CA ALA A 296 13.40 10.60 26.32
C ALA A 296 14.00 9.42 25.52
N SER A 297 13.71 9.32 24.23
CA SER A 297 14.25 8.25 23.38
C SER A 297 15.72 8.45 23.03
N GLY A 298 16.21 9.70 23.04
CA GLY A 298 17.52 10.07 22.56
C GLY A 298 17.68 10.01 21.03
N ALA A 299 16.59 9.85 20.29
CA ALA A 299 16.62 9.85 18.83
C ALA A 299 16.95 11.23 18.26
N GLY A 300 17.68 11.25 17.14
CA GLY A 300 17.93 12.49 16.40
C GLY A 300 16.64 13.03 15.79
N VAL A 301 16.37 14.33 15.96
CA VAL A 301 15.19 14.99 15.39
C VAL A 301 15.56 15.74 14.12
N VAL A 302 14.82 15.52 13.04
CA VAL A 302 14.95 16.26 11.79
C VAL A 302 13.62 16.97 11.50
N GLY A 303 13.69 18.30 11.42
CA GLY A 303 12.56 19.22 11.42
C GLY A 303 12.45 19.92 12.78
N ASP A 304 11.26 20.35 13.15
CA ASP A 304 11.01 21.06 14.40
C ASP A 304 9.90 20.36 15.20
N LEU A 305 10.08 20.20 16.51
CA LEU A 305 9.05 19.61 17.36
C LEU A 305 7.77 20.48 17.44
N SER A 306 7.87 21.77 17.15
CA SER A 306 6.70 22.64 16.98
C SER A 306 5.80 22.24 15.80
N ASP A 307 6.30 21.47 14.82
CA ASP A 307 5.48 20.87 13.78
C ASP A 307 4.39 19.92 14.34
N LEU A 308 4.59 19.43 15.56
CA LEU A 308 3.64 18.56 16.26
C LEU A 308 2.58 19.34 17.02
N GLU A 309 2.72 20.65 17.17
CA GLU A 309 1.68 21.49 17.77
C GLU A 309 0.40 21.40 16.91
N SER A 310 -0.73 21.23 17.58
CA SER A 310 -2.01 21.01 16.89
C SER A 310 -2.60 22.33 16.40
N ASP A 311 -2.70 22.49 15.08
CA ASP A 311 -3.52 23.52 14.45
C ASP A 311 -4.94 22.97 14.26
N PHE A 312 -5.88 23.44 15.06
CA PHE A 312 -7.28 23.02 14.99
C PHE A 312 -8.05 23.77 13.90
N GLY A 313 -7.48 24.83 13.33
CA GLY A 313 -8.16 25.73 12.39
C GLY A 313 -9.38 26.44 12.99
N PRO A 314 -10.18 27.13 12.16
CA PRO A 314 -11.39 27.79 12.65
C PRO A 314 -12.43 26.79 13.16
N PRO A 315 -13.31 27.21 14.09
CA PRO A 315 -14.42 26.38 14.54
C PRO A 315 -15.22 25.83 13.36
N ASP A 316 -15.64 24.58 13.46
CA ASP A 316 -16.44 23.93 12.44
C ASP A 316 -17.92 24.41 12.57
N PRO A 317 -18.44 25.15 11.58
CA PRO A 317 -19.81 25.68 11.67
C PRO A 317 -20.88 24.59 11.56
N HIS A 318 -20.51 23.40 11.09
CA HIS A 318 -21.45 22.29 10.83
C HIS A 318 -21.35 21.14 11.83
N LEU A 319 -20.72 21.31 12.98
CA LEU A 319 -20.57 20.38 14.12
C LEU A 319 -21.20 18.98 13.93
N GLY A 320 -20.72 18.21 12.93
CA GLY A 320 -21.16 16.83 12.71
C GLY A 320 -22.39 16.62 11.81
N GLU A 321 -23.03 17.66 11.34
CA GLU A 321 -24.12 17.52 10.37
C GLU A 321 -23.60 17.17 8.99
N THR A 322 -24.18 16.14 8.38
CA THR A 322 -23.90 15.68 7.04
C THR A 322 -25.17 15.76 6.20
N SER A 323 -25.12 16.41 5.06
CA SER A 323 -26.27 16.56 4.16
C SER A 323 -26.69 15.20 3.57
N CYS A 324 -27.95 14.83 3.79
CA CYS A 324 -28.51 13.63 3.15
C CYS A 324 -28.49 13.73 1.62
N GLU A 325 -28.73 14.91 1.08
CA GLU A 325 -28.65 15.18 -0.36
C GLU A 325 -27.22 15.01 -0.88
N GLY A 326 -26.22 15.57 -0.18
CA GLY A 326 -24.81 15.40 -0.52
C GLY A 326 -24.34 13.93 -0.46
N ILE A 327 -24.85 13.16 0.50
CA ILE A 327 -24.57 11.70 0.56
C ILE A 327 -25.17 11.00 -0.66
N LEU A 328 -26.39 11.36 -1.07
CA LEU A 328 -27.04 10.80 -2.24
C LEU A 328 -26.27 11.16 -3.53
N GLU A 329 -25.85 12.41 -3.67
CA GLU A 329 -25.03 12.84 -4.81
C GLU A 329 -23.71 12.06 -4.87
N ALA A 330 -23.00 11.91 -3.74
CA ALA A 330 -21.79 11.12 -3.66
C ALA A 330 -22.03 9.64 -4.07
N ALA A 331 -23.18 9.08 -3.66
CA ALA A 331 -23.56 7.71 -4.02
C ALA A 331 -23.83 7.57 -5.55
N LEU A 332 -24.54 8.52 -6.14
CA LEU A 332 -24.84 8.51 -7.58
C LEU A 332 -23.59 8.65 -8.44
N GLU A 333 -22.69 9.57 -8.08
CA GLU A 333 -21.40 9.71 -8.77
C GLU A 333 -20.53 8.47 -8.59
N GLY A 334 -20.53 7.90 -7.38
CA GLY A 334 -19.84 6.65 -7.08
C GLY A 334 -20.33 5.49 -7.94
N LEU A 335 -21.64 5.34 -8.11
CA LEU A 335 -22.25 4.31 -8.98
C LEU A 335 -21.83 4.49 -10.45
N VAL A 336 -21.79 5.74 -10.93
CA VAL A 336 -21.33 6.03 -12.29
C VAL A 336 -19.85 5.66 -12.45
N ALA A 337 -19.02 5.95 -11.46
CA ALA A 337 -17.60 5.61 -11.50
C ALA A 337 -17.38 4.09 -11.50
N LEU A 338 -18.09 3.36 -10.65
CA LEU A 338 -18.06 1.89 -10.60
C LEU A 338 -18.51 1.26 -11.94
N ALA A 339 -19.57 1.80 -12.54
CA ALA A 339 -20.06 1.31 -13.84
C ALA A 339 -19.03 1.53 -14.96
N LYS A 340 -18.36 2.69 -14.97
CA LYS A 340 -17.30 3.00 -15.96
C LYS A 340 -16.10 2.08 -15.78
N ASP A 341 -15.68 1.86 -14.56
CA ASP A 341 -14.53 0.99 -14.24
C ASP A 341 -14.81 -0.46 -14.66
N ARG A 342 -15.98 -1.01 -14.31
CA ARG A 342 -16.38 -2.35 -14.72
C ARG A 342 -16.46 -2.51 -16.23
N ARG A 343 -16.96 -1.52 -16.94
CA ARG A 343 -16.97 -1.53 -18.40
C ARG A 343 -15.55 -1.59 -18.96
N ALA A 344 -14.65 -0.74 -18.46
CA ALA A 344 -13.26 -0.72 -18.91
C ALA A 344 -12.55 -2.05 -18.63
N GLU A 345 -12.79 -2.67 -17.48
CA GLU A 345 -12.26 -3.98 -17.13
C GLU A 345 -12.78 -5.08 -18.08
N LEU A 346 -14.09 -5.13 -18.34
CA LEU A 346 -14.67 -6.07 -19.28
C LEU A 346 -14.08 -5.92 -20.68
N GLU A 347 -13.83 -4.70 -21.14
CA GLU A 347 -13.18 -4.44 -22.42
C GLU A 347 -11.73 -4.94 -22.44
N ARG A 348 -10.96 -4.72 -21.37
CA ARG A 348 -9.59 -5.26 -21.21
C ARG A 348 -9.58 -6.80 -21.23
N LEU A 349 -10.49 -7.43 -20.50
CA LEU A 349 -10.62 -8.89 -20.46
C LEU A 349 -11.00 -9.46 -21.85
N ARG A 350 -11.92 -8.84 -22.56
CA ARG A 350 -12.27 -9.22 -23.94
C ARG A 350 -11.10 -9.12 -24.89
N GLN A 351 -10.33 -8.03 -24.82
CA GLN A 351 -9.11 -7.85 -25.62
C GLN A 351 -8.04 -8.89 -25.29
N ARG A 352 -7.83 -9.17 -23.99
CA ARG A 352 -6.89 -10.22 -23.54
C ARG A 352 -7.29 -11.60 -24.04
N ASN A 353 -8.57 -11.95 -23.90
CA ASN A 353 -9.08 -13.23 -24.40
C ASN A 353 -8.94 -13.35 -25.92
N ALA A 354 -9.25 -12.29 -26.68
CA ALA A 354 -9.05 -12.27 -28.12
C ALA A 354 -7.58 -12.47 -28.53
N ARG A 355 -6.61 -11.88 -27.77
CA ARG A 355 -5.18 -12.10 -27.99
C ARG A 355 -4.78 -13.54 -27.72
N LEU A 356 -5.21 -14.12 -26.59
CA LEU A 356 -4.92 -15.51 -26.22
C LEU A 356 -5.50 -16.49 -27.25
N THR A 357 -6.73 -16.28 -27.70
CA THR A 357 -7.36 -17.13 -28.73
C THR A 357 -6.60 -17.08 -30.06
N ARG A 358 -6.07 -15.89 -30.45
CA ARG A 358 -5.22 -15.77 -31.66
C ARG A 358 -3.88 -16.50 -31.48
N GLN A 359 -3.24 -16.38 -30.30
CA GLN A 359 -2.00 -17.09 -30.00
C GLN A 359 -2.19 -18.60 -30.03
N ASP A 360 -3.25 -19.12 -29.41
CA ASP A 360 -3.62 -20.55 -29.46
C ASP A 360 -3.91 -21.02 -30.91
N GLY A 361 -4.57 -20.18 -31.72
CA GLY A 361 -4.79 -20.44 -33.14
C GLY A 361 -3.49 -20.60 -33.91
N HIS A 362 -2.53 -19.69 -33.70
CA HIS A 362 -1.20 -19.77 -34.34
C HIS A 362 -0.37 -20.97 -33.84
N VAL A 363 -0.42 -21.30 -32.55
CA VAL A 363 0.27 -22.48 -31.99
C VAL A 363 -0.32 -23.76 -32.57
N ARG A 364 -1.66 -23.86 -32.70
CA ARG A 364 -2.33 -25.02 -33.32
C ARG A 364 -2.04 -25.14 -34.82
N GLU A 365 -1.91 -24.02 -35.52
CA GLU A 365 -1.55 -23.99 -36.94
C GLU A 365 -0.09 -24.41 -37.17
N GLN A 366 0.83 -23.97 -36.32
CA GLN A 366 2.23 -24.40 -36.33
C GLN A 366 2.43 -25.86 -35.89
N ALA A 367 1.58 -26.34 -34.97
CA ALA A 367 1.57 -27.71 -34.48
C ALA A 367 0.86 -28.71 -35.45
N ARG A 368 0.17 -28.23 -36.46
CA ARG A 368 -0.33 -29.14 -37.53
C ARG A 368 0.84 -29.85 -38.17
N PRO A 369 0.89 -31.21 -38.16
CA PRO A 369 1.95 -31.92 -38.85
C PRO A 369 1.94 -31.45 -40.31
N ARG A 370 3.04 -30.88 -40.79
CA ARG A 370 3.23 -30.70 -42.22
C ARG A 370 3.02 -32.08 -42.80
N GLU A 371 1.98 -32.26 -43.60
CA GLU A 371 1.79 -33.52 -44.35
C GLU A 371 3.13 -33.81 -45.03
N SER A 372 3.82 -34.80 -44.49
CA SER A 372 5.17 -35.09 -44.98
C SER A 372 5.01 -35.42 -46.46
N ALA A 373 5.88 -34.91 -47.31
CA ALA A 373 5.89 -35.19 -48.76
C ALA A 373 5.78 -36.71 -49.07
N ARG A 374 6.06 -37.56 -48.06
CA ARG A 374 5.84 -39.01 -48.11
C ARG A 374 4.33 -39.42 -48.16
N ALA A 375 3.39 -38.62 -47.67
CA ALA A 375 1.95 -38.96 -47.75
C ALA A 375 1.39 -38.66 -49.15
N VAL A 376 1.91 -37.64 -49.84
CA VAL A 376 1.54 -37.26 -51.20
C VAL A 376 2.02 -38.32 -52.24
N LEU A 377 3.20 -38.92 -52.01
CA LEU A 377 3.76 -39.97 -52.89
C LEU A 377 3.11 -41.37 -52.70
N ARG A 378 2.44 -41.64 -51.60
CA ARG A 378 1.76 -42.93 -51.34
C ARG A 378 0.38 -43.03 -52.02
N ARG A 379 -0.28 -41.97 -52.39
CA ARG A 379 -1.60 -42.00 -53.08
C ARG A 379 -1.52 -42.52 -54.50
N PRO A 380 -0.56 -42.12 -55.38
CA PRO A 380 -0.48 -42.70 -56.72
C PRO A 380 -0.04 -44.18 -56.72
N LEU A 381 0.84 -44.62 -55.82
CA LEU A 381 1.27 -46.03 -55.73
C LEU A 381 0.15 -46.97 -55.30
N ARG A 382 -0.72 -46.59 -54.37
CA ARG A 382 -1.88 -47.41 -54.01
C ARG A 382 -2.91 -47.49 -55.12
N ARG A 383 -3.07 -46.48 -55.98
CA ARG A 383 -3.94 -46.51 -57.15
C ARG A 383 -3.39 -47.39 -58.28
N ALA A 384 -2.09 -47.34 -58.51
CA ALA A 384 -1.39 -48.19 -59.46
C ALA A 384 -1.41 -49.67 -59.06
N TYR A 385 -1.21 -49.96 -57.76
CA TYR A 385 -1.27 -51.33 -57.22
C TYR A 385 -2.65 -51.95 -57.29
N ARG A 386 -3.73 -51.19 -57.01
CA ARG A 386 -5.13 -51.66 -57.20
C ARG A 386 -5.48 -51.87 -58.64
N SER A 387 -4.96 -51.08 -59.58
CA SER A 387 -5.18 -51.25 -61.03
C SER A 387 -4.48 -52.52 -61.57
N ALA A 388 -3.25 -52.80 -61.06
CA ALA A 388 -2.54 -54.02 -61.45
C ALA A 388 -3.22 -55.31 -60.94
N ILE A 389 -3.72 -55.34 -59.72
CA ILE A 389 -4.49 -56.46 -59.15
C ILE A 389 -5.81 -56.68 -59.93
N ALA A 390 -6.49 -55.62 -60.34
CA ALA A 390 -7.73 -55.71 -61.12
C ALA A 390 -7.47 -56.28 -62.56
N LYS A 391 -6.29 -55.99 -63.11
CA LYS A 391 -5.93 -56.59 -64.46
C LYS A 391 -5.58 -58.07 -64.35
N VAL A 392 -4.86 -58.49 -63.28
CA VAL A 392 -4.51 -59.89 -63.02
C VAL A 392 -5.75 -60.74 -62.76
N ARG A 393 -6.77 -60.21 -62.07
CA ARG A 393 -8.05 -60.94 -61.83
C ARG A 393 -8.92 -61.10 -63.07
N ARG A 394 -8.86 -60.19 -64.07
CA ARG A 394 -9.59 -60.31 -65.32
C ARG A 394 -8.98 -61.31 -66.28
N SER A 395 -7.66 -61.57 -66.16
CA SER A 395 -6.99 -62.59 -66.98
C SER A 395 -7.10 -64.02 -66.40
N ALA A 396 -7.53 -64.16 -65.14
CA ALA A 396 -7.73 -65.49 -64.53
C ALA A 396 -9.15 -66.02 -64.66
N THR A 397 -10.11 -65.23 -65.18
CA THR A 397 -11.48 -65.66 -65.43
C THR A 397 -11.81 -65.91 -66.92
N ALA A 398 -10.77 -65.85 -67.78
CA ALA A 398 -10.93 -66.11 -69.26
C ALA A 398 -10.13 -67.35 -69.68
N ARG A 399 -10.05 -68.39 -68.85
CA ARG A 399 -9.63 -69.75 -69.19
C ARG A 399 -10.59 -70.79 -68.61
#